data_a8bd7b2414f9e08410a3ebf672f82e5c
#
_entry.id   a8bd7b2414f9e08410a3ebf672f82e5c
#
_cell.length_a   1.000
_cell.length_b   1.000
_cell.length_c   1.000
_cell.angle_alpha   90.00
_cell.angle_beta   90.00
_cell.angle_gamma   90.00
#
_symmetry.space_group_name_H-M   'P 1'
#
loop_
_entity.id
_entity.type
_entity.pdbx_description
1 polymer ?
#
loop_
_entity_poly.entity_id
_entity_poly.type
_entity_poly.pdbx_seq_one_letter_code
_entity_poly.pdbx_strand_id
1 'polypeptide(L)'
;MKKNAFITAEYNPLHNGHLYHITQTKNAGAENVIVIMSGNYVQRGECALFPKTERVKAAVDAGADLVLELPLKYAVGGSAYFSYGAVKTAFLTGLDGTLSFGAESDIGKLRLAADFLKSNDVSDQIKEMCKCKGFTFPRARQV
;
A
#
# COMPACT_ATOMS: atom_id res chain seq x y z
N MET A 1 7.49 17.74 5.87
CA MET A 1 7.30 16.59 4.96
C MET A 1 7.99 16.90 3.65
N LYS A 2 8.38 15.90 2.83
CA LYS A 2 8.92 16.15 1.49
C LYS A 2 7.79 16.64 0.56
N LYS A 3 8.18 17.36 -0.52
CA LYS A 3 7.26 17.94 -1.48
C LYS A 3 6.23 16.95 -2.05
N ASN A 4 6.66 15.71 -2.32
CA ASN A 4 5.82 14.67 -2.88
C ASN A 4 5.45 13.64 -1.80
N ALA A 5 4.20 13.21 -1.79
CA ALA A 5 3.71 12.09 -0.99
C ALA A 5 3.13 11.02 -1.90
N PHE A 6 3.55 9.78 -1.68
CA PHE A 6 3.05 8.61 -2.39
C PHE A 6 2.02 7.89 -1.53
N ILE A 7 0.86 7.61 -2.09
CA ILE A 7 -0.20 6.81 -1.47
C ILE A 7 -0.40 5.55 -2.32
N THR A 8 -0.46 4.40 -1.67
CA THR A 8 -0.81 3.14 -2.34
C THR A 8 -2.26 2.82 -2.07
N ALA A 9 -3.04 2.56 -3.12
CA ALA A 9 -4.47 2.35 -2.99
C ALA A 9 -5.06 1.43 -4.06
N GLU A 10 -6.27 0.97 -3.79
CA GLU A 10 -7.12 0.32 -4.80
C GLU A 10 -8.29 1.23 -5.19
N TYR A 11 -8.82 2.00 -4.24
CA TYR A 11 -10.03 2.82 -4.41
C TYR A 11 -11.20 2.06 -5.06
N ASN A 12 -11.55 0.94 -4.48
CA ASN A 12 -12.49 -0.01 -5.04
C ASN A 12 -13.78 -0.19 -4.20
N PRO A 13 -14.65 0.86 -4.06
CA PRO A 13 -14.52 2.24 -4.54
C PRO A 13 -13.72 3.16 -3.62
N LEU A 14 -13.49 4.40 -4.07
CA LEU A 14 -13.03 5.48 -3.20
C LEU A 14 -14.16 5.84 -2.21
N HIS A 15 -13.82 6.06 -0.95
CA HIS A 15 -14.77 6.40 0.13
C HIS A 15 -14.19 7.50 1.05
N ASN A 16 -14.99 7.97 2.00
CA ASN A 16 -14.64 9.09 2.89
C ASN A 16 -13.32 8.89 3.65
N GLY A 17 -12.96 7.65 4.01
CA GLY A 17 -11.67 7.34 4.63
C GLY A 17 -10.48 7.61 3.70
N HIS A 18 -10.63 7.34 2.41
CA HIS A 18 -9.62 7.65 1.40
C HIS A 18 -9.50 9.16 1.17
N LEU A 19 -10.64 9.88 1.08
CA LEU A 19 -10.66 11.34 1.00
C LEU A 19 -9.97 11.97 2.22
N TYR A 20 -10.29 11.49 3.42
CA TYR A 20 -9.64 11.91 4.66
C TYR A 20 -8.13 11.71 4.60
N HIS A 21 -7.66 10.54 4.15
CA HIS A 21 -6.23 10.23 4.02
C HIS A 21 -5.51 11.21 3.06
N ILE A 22 -6.07 11.46 1.87
CA ILE A 22 -5.52 12.43 0.91
C ILE A 22 -5.44 13.82 1.55
N THR A 23 -6.54 14.26 2.20
CA THR A 23 -6.63 15.55 2.88
C THR A 23 -5.57 15.68 3.97
N GLN A 24 -5.45 14.68 4.85
CA GLN A 24 -4.45 14.70 5.93
C GLN A 24 -3.01 14.67 5.40
N THR A 25 -2.77 13.99 4.28
CA THR A 25 -1.47 13.98 3.62
C THR A 25 -1.09 15.39 3.14
N LYS A 26 -2.02 16.13 2.56
CA LYS A 26 -1.81 17.55 2.17
C LYS A 26 -1.64 18.45 3.40
N ASN A 27 -2.47 18.31 4.42
CA ASN A 27 -2.36 19.06 5.67
C ASN A 27 -1.03 18.85 6.39
N ALA A 28 -0.42 17.67 6.24
CA ALA A 28 0.92 17.37 6.75
C ALA A 28 2.05 18.03 5.93
N GLY A 29 1.73 18.81 4.90
CA GLY A 29 2.66 19.61 4.13
C GLY A 29 3.12 18.97 2.81
N ALA A 30 2.42 17.96 2.30
CA ALA A 30 2.67 17.48 0.93
C ALA A 30 2.13 18.50 -0.09
N GLU A 31 2.99 18.95 -1.00
CA GLU A 31 2.59 19.80 -2.12
C GLU A 31 1.92 18.99 -3.22
N ASN A 32 2.42 17.76 -3.47
CA ASN A 32 1.87 16.85 -4.46
C ASN A 32 1.54 15.50 -3.83
N VAL A 33 0.35 15.00 -4.08
CA VAL A 33 -0.11 13.66 -3.69
C VAL A 33 -0.15 12.78 -4.94
N ILE A 34 0.72 11.79 -4.97
CA ILE A 34 0.86 10.83 -6.06
C ILE A 34 0.27 9.50 -5.60
N VAL A 35 -0.78 9.07 -6.23
CA VAL A 35 -1.43 7.80 -5.92
C VAL A 35 -0.93 6.71 -6.85
N ILE A 36 -0.48 5.58 -6.29
CA ILE A 36 -0.15 4.37 -7.04
C ILE A 36 -1.32 3.41 -6.84
N MET A 37 -2.11 3.22 -7.89
CA MET A 37 -3.41 2.55 -7.84
C MET A 37 -3.44 1.30 -8.70
N SER A 38 -4.07 0.23 -8.21
CA SER A 38 -4.35 -0.95 -9.03
C SER A 38 -5.19 -0.60 -10.27
N GLY A 39 -4.92 -1.29 -11.38
CA GLY A 39 -5.66 -1.17 -12.63
C GLY A 39 -7.07 -1.77 -12.54
N ASN A 40 -7.51 -2.49 -13.58
CA ASN A 40 -8.84 -3.11 -13.60
C ASN A 40 -8.94 -4.38 -12.73
N TYR A 41 -7.83 -4.86 -12.20
CA TYR A 41 -7.78 -5.97 -11.25
C TYR A 41 -7.14 -5.50 -9.95
N VAL A 42 -7.71 -5.96 -8.84
CA VAL A 42 -7.30 -5.65 -7.48
C VAL A 42 -6.58 -6.84 -6.83
N GLN A 43 -6.20 -6.72 -5.57
CA GLN A 43 -5.54 -7.82 -4.85
C GLN A 43 -6.34 -9.13 -4.96
N ARG A 44 -5.59 -10.23 -4.98
CA ARG A 44 -6.12 -11.60 -5.16
C ARG A 44 -6.72 -11.89 -6.53
N GLY A 45 -6.56 -10.98 -7.50
CA GLY A 45 -6.99 -11.18 -8.89
C GLY A 45 -8.47 -10.92 -9.14
N GLU A 46 -9.17 -10.28 -8.21
CA GLU A 46 -10.57 -9.89 -8.41
C GLU A 46 -10.67 -8.72 -9.39
N CYS A 47 -11.76 -8.68 -10.17
CA CYS A 47 -12.07 -7.50 -10.97
C CYS A 47 -12.45 -6.34 -10.08
N ALA A 48 -11.96 -5.15 -10.41
CA ALA A 48 -12.39 -3.95 -9.72
C ALA A 48 -13.89 -3.67 -9.95
N LEU A 49 -14.56 -3.15 -8.93
CA LEU A 49 -15.99 -2.83 -8.97
C LEU A 49 -16.33 -1.77 -10.03
N PHE A 50 -15.41 -0.82 -10.25
CA PHE A 50 -15.52 0.21 -11.27
C PHE A 50 -14.29 0.20 -12.21
N PRO A 51 -14.45 0.63 -13.46
CA PRO A 51 -13.32 0.80 -14.39
C PRO A 51 -12.23 1.69 -13.78
N LYS A 52 -10.97 1.42 -14.12
CA LYS A 52 -9.85 2.22 -13.60
C LYS A 52 -9.97 3.72 -13.91
N THR A 53 -10.55 4.08 -15.06
CA THR A 53 -10.78 5.46 -15.47
C THR A 53 -11.66 6.23 -14.49
N GLU A 54 -12.76 5.62 -14.04
CA GLU A 54 -13.66 6.20 -13.05
C GLU A 54 -12.98 6.34 -11.68
N ARG A 55 -12.20 5.34 -11.29
CA ARG A 55 -11.46 5.38 -10.02
C ARG A 55 -10.34 6.41 -10.04
N VAL A 56 -9.64 6.58 -11.17
CA VAL A 56 -8.66 7.65 -11.38
C VAL A 56 -9.34 9.02 -11.26
N LYS A 57 -10.47 9.21 -11.94
CA LYS A 57 -11.24 10.45 -11.85
C LYS A 57 -11.62 10.76 -10.41
N ALA A 58 -12.18 9.78 -9.68
CA ALA A 58 -12.54 9.95 -8.28
C ALA A 58 -11.32 10.30 -7.40
N ALA A 59 -10.14 9.72 -7.65
CA ALA A 59 -8.93 10.03 -6.91
C ALA A 59 -8.45 11.48 -7.17
N VAL A 60 -8.50 11.95 -8.42
CA VAL A 60 -8.15 13.32 -8.79
C VAL A 60 -9.16 14.31 -8.20
N ASP A 61 -10.45 14.04 -8.31
CA ASP A 61 -11.52 14.85 -7.71
C ASP A 61 -11.37 14.93 -6.17
N ALA A 62 -10.84 13.86 -5.54
CA ALA A 62 -10.53 13.82 -4.11
C ALA A 62 -9.24 14.57 -3.72
N GLY A 63 -8.48 15.07 -4.70
CA GLY A 63 -7.30 15.88 -4.46
C GLY A 63 -5.96 15.20 -4.75
N ALA A 64 -5.93 14.03 -5.40
CA ALA A 64 -4.68 13.48 -5.92
C ALA A 64 -4.18 14.33 -7.11
N ASP A 65 -2.89 14.62 -7.15
CA ASP A 65 -2.28 15.42 -8.20
C ASP A 65 -1.80 14.56 -9.38
N LEU A 66 -1.51 13.28 -9.12
CA LEU A 66 -1.14 12.29 -10.12
C LEU A 66 -1.60 10.90 -9.69
N VAL A 67 -2.09 10.12 -10.63
CA VAL A 67 -2.40 8.70 -10.42
C VAL A 67 -1.56 7.85 -11.38
N LEU A 68 -0.78 6.94 -10.82
CA LEU A 68 0.04 5.97 -11.54
C LEU A 68 -0.60 4.58 -11.42
N GLU A 69 -0.67 3.84 -12.51
CA GLU A 69 -1.15 2.47 -12.47
C GLU A 69 -0.08 1.52 -11.90
N LEU A 70 -0.42 0.80 -10.85
CA LEU A 70 0.42 -0.29 -10.35
C LEU A 70 0.45 -1.42 -11.38
N PRO A 71 1.63 -1.89 -11.83
CA PRO A 71 1.70 -2.99 -12.78
C PRO A 71 0.92 -4.22 -12.33
N LEU A 72 0.15 -4.82 -13.24
CA LEU A 72 -0.79 -5.91 -12.97
C LEU A 72 -0.19 -7.02 -12.12
N LYS A 73 1.03 -7.45 -12.40
CA LYS A 73 1.72 -8.51 -11.64
C LYS A 73 1.84 -8.24 -10.15
N TYR A 74 1.89 -6.97 -9.73
CA TYR A 74 1.91 -6.57 -8.33
C TYR A 74 0.49 -6.37 -7.81
N ALA A 75 -0.40 -5.80 -8.62
CA ALA A 75 -1.77 -5.51 -8.23
C ALA A 75 -2.54 -6.77 -7.81
N VAL A 76 -2.40 -7.87 -8.55
CA VAL A 76 -3.11 -9.14 -8.27
C VAL A 76 -2.45 -10.00 -7.20
N GLY A 77 -1.29 -9.59 -6.69
CA GLY A 77 -0.54 -10.32 -5.68
C GLY A 77 -1.12 -10.19 -4.26
N GLY A 78 -0.55 -10.95 -3.34
CA GLY A 78 -0.82 -10.75 -1.91
C GLY A 78 -0.27 -9.42 -1.40
N SER A 79 -0.68 -9.00 -0.20
CA SER A 79 -0.40 -7.67 0.39
C SER A 79 1.09 -7.28 0.38
N ALA A 80 1.99 -8.22 0.67
CA ALA A 80 3.43 -7.96 0.65
C ALA A 80 3.94 -7.65 -0.76
N TYR A 81 3.45 -8.37 -1.77
CA TYR A 81 3.85 -8.19 -3.16
C TYR A 81 3.26 -6.90 -3.75
N PHE A 82 2.02 -6.58 -3.39
CA PHE A 82 1.35 -5.34 -3.71
C PHE A 82 2.12 -4.13 -3.15
N SER A 83 2.45 -4.16 -1.85
CA SER A 83 3.20 -3.08 -1.19
C SER A 83 4.60 -2.92 -1.78
N TYR A 84 5.31 -4.03 -2.03
CA TYR A 84 6.61 -4.00 -2.69
C TYR A 84 6.52 -3.35 -4.08
N GLY A 85 5.54 -3.75 -4.89
CA GLY A 85 5.33 -3.18 -6.22
C GLY A 85 5.04 -1.69 -6.19
N ALA A 86 4.25 -1.24 -5.24
CA ALA A 86 3.93 0.17 -5.06
C ALA A 86 5.16 1.00 -4.68
N VAL A 87 5.92 0.55 -3.67
CA VAL A 87 7.17 1.23 -3.26
C VAL A 87 8.18 1.24 -4.41
N LYS A 88 8.31 0.14 -5.15
CA LYS A 88 9.17 0.06 -6.33
C LYS A 88 8.71 1.02 -7.43
N THR A 89 7.42 1.14 -7.68
CA THR A 89 6.86 2.09 -8.66
C THR A 89 7.16 3.52 -8.23
N ALA A 90 6.95 3.87 -6.95
CA ALA A 90 7.33 5.17 -6.41
C ALA A 90 8.82 5.46 -6.64
N PHE A 91 9.70 4.53 -6.30
CA PHE A 91 11.15 4.66 -6.48
C PHE A 91 11.53 4.90 -7.95
N LEU A 92 10.92 4.17 -8.88
CA LEU A 92 11.19 4.26 -10.31
C LEU A 92 10.74 5.58 -10.95
N THR A 93 9.89 6.38 -10.28
CA THR A 93 9.57 7.73 -10.75
C THR A 93 10.77 8.68 -10.68
N GLY A 94 11.79 8.37 -9.89
CA GLY A 94 12.92 9.25 -9.62
C GLY A 94 12.57 10.47 -8.76
N LEU A 95 11.31 10.61 -8.33
CA LEU A 95 10.86 11.71 -7.50
C LEU A 95 11.23 11.46 -6.03
N ASP A 96 11.81 12.47 -5.39
CA ASP A 96 12.00 12.44 -3.94
C ASP A 96 10.65 12.65 -3.24
N GLY A 97 10.32 11.79 -2.28
CA GLY A 97 9.01 11.83 -1.63
C GLY A 97 8.95 11.01 -0.35
N THR A 98 7.77 11.03 0.27
CA THR A 98 7.44 10.28 1.50
C THR A 98 6.29 9.31 1.18
N LEU A 99 6.36 8.08 1.68
CA LEU A 99 5.22 7.17 1.64
C LEU A 99 4.22 7.59 2.73
N SER A 100 2.97 7.85 2.33
CA SER A 100 1.86 8.16 3.23
C SER A 100 0.92 6.96 3.31
N PHE A 101 0.61 6.51 4.51
CA PHE A 101 -0.33 5.41 4.77
C PHE A 101 -1.06 5.62 6.09
N GLY A 102 -2.27 5.08 6.19
CA GLY A 102 -3.04 5.05 7.43
C GLY A 102 -2.53 3.95 8.36
N ALA A 103 -2.47 4.24 9.66
CA ALA A 103 -2.11 3.27 10.69
C ALA A 103 -2.80 3.59 12.01
N GLU A 104 -3.13 2.55 12.79
CA GLU A 104 -3.67 2.68 14.14
C GLU A 104 -2.58 2.84 15.21
N SER A 105 -1.34 2.55 14.85
CA SER A 105 -0.16 2.64 15.73
C SER A 105 0.82 3.69 15.22
N ASP A 106 1.60 4.24 16.15
CA ASP A 106 2.67 5.17 15.79
C ASP A 106 3.78 4.50 14.97
N ILE A 107 4.51 5.31 14.21
CA ILE A 107 5.55 4.83 13.28
C ILE A 107 6.70 4.11 14.01
N GLY A 108 6.99 4.45 15.25
CA GLY A 108 8.04 3.81 16.06
C GLY A 108 7.68 2.35 16.33
N LYS A 109 6.44 2.08 16.76
CA LYS A 109 5.94 0.72 16.99
C LYS A 109 5.93 -0.10 15.68
N LEU A 110 5.51 0.52 14.57
CA LEU A 110 5.50 -0.15 13.26
C LEU A 110 6.93 -0.51 12.81
N ARG A 111 7.91 0.35 13.03
CA ARG A 111 9.32 0.07 12.72
C ARG A 111 9.85 -1.09 13.58
N LEU A 112 9.62 -1.06 14.89
CA LEU A 112 10.01 -2.16 15.79
C LEU A 112 9.40 -3.49 15.34
N ALA A 113 8.11 -3.51 15.01
CA ALA A 113 7.45 -4.71 14.50
C ALA A 113 8.05 -5.17 13.16
N ALA A 114 8.36 -4.25 12.25
CA ALA A 114 8.98 -4.59 10.97
C ALA A 114 10.39 -5.17 11.15
N ASP A 115 11.19 -4.60 12.05
CA ASP A 115 12.55 -5.10 12.34
C ASP A 115 12.52 -6.46 13.02
N PHE A 116 11.59 -6.67 13.95
CA PHE A 116 11.35 -7.99 14.56
C PHE A 116 11.00 -9.05 13.50
N LEU A 117 10.06 -8.75 12.60
CA LEU A 117 9.66 -9.66 11.52
C LEU A 117 10.75 -9.94 10.47
N LYS A 118 11.77 -9.10 10.37
CA LYS A 118 12.92 -9.30 9.50
C LYS A 118 14.02 -10.15 10.14
N SER A 119 13.98 -10.37 11.44
CA SER A 119 14.98 -11.19 12.11
C SER A 119 14.95 -12.62 11.58
N ASN A 120 16.12 -13.23 11.40
CA ASN A 120 16.24 -14.58 10.85
C ASN A 120 15.48 -15.61 11.71
N ASP A 121 15.57 -15.48 13.04
CA ASP A 121 14.90 -16.38 13.98
C ASP A 121 13.38 -16.40 13.78
N VAL A 122 12.75 -15.23 13.68
CA VAL A 122 11.30 -15.11 13.46
C VAL A 122 10.90 -15.63 12.07
N SER A 123 11.70 -15.32 11.05
CA SER A 123 11.47 -15.82 9.70
C SER A 123 11.49 -17.34 9.63
N ASP A 124 12.42 -17.97 10.34
CA ASP A 124 12.57 -19.42 10.35
C ASP A 124 11.48 -20.10 11.20
N GLN A 125 11.09 -19.52 12.33
CA GLN A 125 9.94 -19.97 13.13
C GLN A 125 8.63 -19.92 12.31
N ILE A 126 8.39 -18.84 11.56
CA ILE A 126 7.21 -18.71 10.68
C ILE A 126 7.22 -19.83 9.61
N LYS A 127 8.37 -20.06 8.96
CA LYS A 127 8.51 -21.14 7.97
C LYS A 127 8.25 -22.52 8.58
N GLU A 128 8.74 -22.76 9.78
CA GLU A 128 8.53 -24.00 10.50
C GLU A 128 7.05 -24.20 10.86
N MET A 129 6.38 -23.17 11.36
CA MET A 129 4.93 -23.23 11.65
C MET A 129 4.12 -23.52 10.38
N CYS A 130 4.48 -22.93 9.24
CA CYS A 130 3.82 -23.22 7.98
C CYS A 130 4.04 -24.67 7.53
N LYS A 131 5.27 -25.19 7.67
CA LYS A 131 5.62 -26.55 7.23
C LYS A 131 5.09 -27.64 8.16
N CYS A 132 5.30 -27.48 9.47
CA CYS A 132 5.07 -28.54 10.44
C CYS A 132 3.66 -28.52 11.03
N LYS A 133 3.03 -27.33 11.14
CA LYS A 133 1.69 -27.16 11.71
C LYS A 133 0.61 -26.84 10.67
N GLY A 134 0.97 -26.77 9.40
CA GLY A 134 0.02 -26.46 8.32
C GLY A 134 -0.61 -25.06 8.42
N PHE A 135 0.02 -24.13 9.13
CA PHE A 135 -0.49 -22.76 9.24
C PHE A 135 -0.31 -22.03 7.92
N THR A 136 -1.30 -21.18 7.60
CA THR A 136 -1.10 -20.19 6.54
C THR A 136 -0.10 -19.13 7.02
N PHE A 137 0.64 -18.54 6.11
CA PHE A 137 1.62 -17.51 6.44
C PHE A 137 1.05 -16.35 7.29
N PRO A 138 -0.17 -15.81 7.00
CA PRO A 138 -0.79 -14.80 7.85
C PRO A 138 -1.03 -15.31 9.29
N ARG A 139 -1.50 -16.56 9.45
CA ARG A 139 -1.76 -17.14 10.77
C ARG A 139 -0.47 -17.35 11.57
N ALA A 140 0.59 -17.82 10.92
CA ALA A 140 1.89 -18.03 11.56
C ALA A 140 2.55 -16.73 12.06
N ARG A 141 2.14 -15.57 11.52
CA ARG A 141 2.62 -14.24 11.97
C ARG A 141 1.84 -13.65 13.13
N GLN A 142 0.74 -14.27 13.54
CA GLN A 142 -0.14 -13.81 14.62
C GLN A 142 0.08 -14.57 15.92
N VAL A 143 0.85 -15.65 15.89
CA VAL A 143 1.20 -16.52 17.03
C VAL A 143 2.62 -16.21 17.49
#